data_f1ebd2a26ae3c0a2390096138dc6a5c3
#
_entry.id   f1ebd2a26ae3c0a2390096138dc6a5c3
#
_cell.length_a   1.000
_cell.length_b   1.000
_cell.length_c   1.000
_cell.angle_alpha   90.00
_cell.angle_beta   90.00
_cell.angle_gamma   90.00
#
_symmetry.space_group_name_H-M   'P 1'
#
loop_
_entity.id
_entity.type
_entity.pdbx_description
1 polymer ?
#
loop_
_entity_poly.entity_id
_entity_poly.type
_entity_poly.pdbx_seq_one_letter_code
_entity_poly.pdbx_strand_id
1 'polypeptide(L)'
;MSTHMIDVSPATATGTSSGATMIGHGEEPQLARASAYFSALELFSIGIGPSSSHTVGPMRAARAFADHLAATGRLPDVTRVTCSLYGSLGATGLGHGTPDAILAGLTGLRPETCDPRDVRASWSGLAEGATLTLVGSHEIPISKSDVSFEPRTRLPGHPNALTLSAWAEKDGVPLFEETYYSIGGGFVRQSGDPIEVRPSAPQPMAYSSSKELLALCDTHGLDICDIARANDESIHGPEKLDAGLDAIWDAMHACVETGLHVEGTLPGGLGVKRRASGIRVQLEKLDRPPEPGHDNATEWLHAFAMAVNEENAAGGRVVTAPTNGAAGIVPAVGHYYLRFVPGANTAGIRRYLLTAVAIGSLVKANASISGAEAGCQAEVGTACAMASGALCAVLGGTPRQVENAAEIAMEYHLGLTCDPVGGLVQVPCIERNAIASSTAVSAALLALNGDGTHIVSFDTVIETMRQTGRDMMTKYKETSEGGLAVNVTVC
;
A
#
# COMPACT_ATOMS: atom_id res chain seq x y z
N MET A 1 -57.19 26.06 -3.43
CA MET A 1 -57.56 25.90 -4.87
C MET A 1 -56.47 25.03 -5.46
N SER A 2 -56.61 23.87 -5.89
CA SER A 2 -57.57 22.87 -6.26
C SER A 2 -56.74 21.60 -6.47
N THR A 3 -57.12 20.61 -5.73
CA THR A 3 -56.70 19.19 -5.83
C THR A 3 -56.99 18.61 -7.21
N HIS A 4 -56.10 17.77 -7.73
CA HIS A 4 -56.45 16.66 -8.63
C HIS A 4 -55.77 15.39 -8.20
N MET A 5 -56.53 14.53 -7.54
CA MET A 5 -56.30 13.10 -7.42
C MET A 5 -56.61 12.43 -8.74
N ILE A 6 -55.78 11.48 -9.17
CA ILE A 6 -56.14 10.49 -10.20
C ILE A 6 -56.24 9.14 -9.52
N ASP A 7 -57.46 8.64 -9.51
CA ASP A 7 -57.91 7.32 -9.06
C ASP A 7 -57.65 6.30 -10.21
N VAL A 8 -57.06 5.14 -9.92
CA VAL A 8 -57.01 4.00 -10.84
C VAL A 8 -57.35 2.72 -10.09
N SER A 9 -58.59 2.32 -10.23
CA SER A 9 -59.08 1.00 -9.78
C SER A 9 -58.59 -0.15 -10.65
N PRO A 10 -58.49 -1.39 -10.11
CA PRO A 10 -57.89 -2.54 -10.79
C PRO A 10 -58.89 -3.27 -11.70
N ALA A 11 -58.36 -3.69 -12.85
CA ALA A 11 -59.09 -4.60 -13.78
C ALA A 11 -58.74 -6.05 -13.43
N THR A 12 -59.76 -6.84 -13.14
CA THR A 12 -59.75 -8.29 -13.03
C THR A 12 -59.68 -8.94 -14.41
N ALA A 13 -58.74 -9.86 -14.65
CA ALA A 13 -58.77 -10.79 -15.76
C ALA A 13 -58.52 -12.19 -15.26
N THR A 14 -59.54 -13.04 -15.39
CA THR A 14 -59.54 -14.49 -15.25
C THR A 14 -58.96 -15.16 -16.50
N GLY A 15 -58.09 -16.17 -16.35
CA GLY A 15 -57.60 -16.93 -17.51
C GLY A 15 -56.66 -18.06 -17.14
N THR A 16 -57.20 -19.24 -16.93
CA THR A 16 -56.79 -20.64 -17.24
C THR A 16 -55.34 -21.08 -17.03
N SER A 17 -55.22 -22.05 -16.15
CA SER A 17 -54.01 -22.88 -15.89
C SER A 17 -53.64 -23.73 -17.12
N SER A 18 -52.36 -23.65 -17.50
CA SER A 18 -51.68 -24.74 -18.22
C SER A 18 -50.39 -25.06 -17.48
N GLY A 19 -50.26 -26.32 -17.03
CA GLY A 19 -49.10 -26.80 -16.31
C GLY A 19 -47.79 -26.71 -17.16
N ALA A 20 -46.86 -25.93 -16.68
CA ALA A 20 -45.47 -25.97 -17.17
C ALA A 20 -44.65 -26.69 -16.08
N THR A 21 -44.10 -27.83 -16.43
CA THR A 21 -43.12 -28.59 -15.68
C THR A 21 -41.93 -27.69 -15.37
N MET A 22 -41.68 -27.43 -14.11
CA MET A 22 -40.49 -26.74 -13.64
C MET A 22 -39.25 -27.59 -13.97
N ILE A 23 -38.52 -27.24 -15.01
CA ILE A 23 -37.17 -27.74 -15.21
C ILE A 23 -36.31 -27.06 -14.12
N GLY A 24 -35.79 -27.89 -13.20
CA GLY A 24 -34.84 -27.45 -12.19
C GLY A 24 -33.65 -26.77 -12.89
N HIS A 25 -33.46 -25.49 -12.60
CA HIS A 25 -32.21 -24.84 -12.90
C HIS A 25 -31.16 -25.53 -12.02
N GLY A 26 -30.34 -26.39 -12.62
CA GLY A 26 -29.11 -26.85 -12.01
C GLY A 26 -28.30 -25.62 -11.64
N GLU A 27 -27.92 -25.50 -10.36
CA GLU A 27 -26.91 -24.54 -9.95
C GLU A 27 -25.68 -24.79 -10.83
N GLU A 28 -25.35 -23.84 -11.68
CA GLU A 28 -24.04 -23.84 -12.32
C GLU A 28 -23.01 -23.91 -11.21
N PRO A 29 -21.97 -24.77 -11.30
CA PRO A 29 -20.93 -24.82 -10.30
C PRO A 29 -20.32 -23.43 -10.22
N GLN A 30 -20.56 -22.75 -9.11
CA GLN A 30 -19.94 -21.47 -8.80
C GLN A 30 -18.43 -21.74 -8.81
N LEU A 31 -17.76 -21.31 -9.90
CA LEU A 31 -16.29 -21.34 -9.98
C LEU A 31 -15.79 -20.73 -8.67
N ALA A 32 -15.08 -21.52 -7.88
CA ALA A 32 -14.54 -21.10 -6.60
C ALA A 32 -13.75 -19.80 -6.84
N ARG A 33 -14.26 -18.68 -6.33
CA ARG A 33 -13.56 -17.40 -6.44
C ARG A 33 -12.19 -17.58 -5.81
N ALA A 34 -11.14 -17.13 -6.49
CA ALA A 34 -9.79 -17.16 -5.94
C ALA A 34 -9.77 -16.36 -4.63
N SER A 35 -9.03 -16.85 -3.64
CA SER A 35 -8.89 -16.18 -2.35
C SER A 35 -8.43 -14.73 -2.49
N ALA A 36 -8.92 -13.86 -1.63
CA ALA A 36 -8.47 -12.47 -1.54
C ALA A 36 -7.24 -12.30 -0.63
N TYR A 37 -6.86 -13.33 0.12
CA TYR A 37 -5.80 -13.24 1.12
C TYR A 37 -4.39 -13.25 0.49
N PHE A 38 -3.60 -12.21 0.76
CA PHE A 38 -2.17 -12.13 0.46
C PHE A 38 -1.37 -12.45 1.72
N SER A 39 -0.20 -13.07 1.56
CA SER A 39 0.67 -13.36 2.70
C SER A 39 1.12 -12.09 3.43
N ALA A 40 1.27 -12.19 4.76
CA ALA A 40 1.83 -11.12 5.57
C ALA A 40 3.24 -10.73 5.10
N LEU A 41 4.03 -11.71 4.68
CA LEU A 41 5.40 -11.51 4.19
C LEU A 41 5.47 -10.89 2.78
N GLU A 42 4.33 -10.80 2.09
CA GLU A 42 4.20 -10.14 0.79
C GLU A 42 3.58 -8.74 0.92
N LEU A 43 2.51 -8.59 1.71
CA LEU A 43 1.80 -7.33 1.88
C LEU A 43 2.63 -6.32 2.70
N PHE A 44 3.32 -6.80 3.75
CA PHE A 44 4.30 -6.02 4.49
C PHE A 44 5.69 -6.27 3.89
N SER A 45 6.13 -5.36 3.06
CA SER A 45 7.42 -5.47 2.39
C SER A 45 8.44 -4.53 3.02
N ILE A 46 9.51 -5.09 3.59
CA ILE A 46 10.67 -4.30 4.00
C ILE A 46 11.32 -3.73 2.75
N GLY A 47 11.54 -2.42 2.72
CA GLY A 47 12.07 -1.74 1.54
C GLY A 47 12.69 -0.40 1.88
N ILE A 48 12.65 0.49 0.90
CA ILE A 48 13.20 1.84 1.00
C ILE A 48 12.16 2.89 0.57
N GLY A 49 12.27 4.09 1.12
CA GLY A 49 11.49 5.23 0.67
C GLY A 49 12.00 5.82 -0.67
N PRO A 50 11.26 6.80 -1.20
CA PRO A 50 10.04 7.38 -0.61
C PRO A 50 8.73 6.71 -1.05
N SER A 51 8.71 5.83 -2.07
CA SER A 51 7.46 5.32 -2.64
C SER A 51 7.52 3.83 -2.97
N SER A 52 6.47 3.08 -2.60
CA SER A 52 6.34 1.68 -3.00
C SER A 52 6.10 1.52 -4.50
N SER A 53 5.30 2.41 -5.10
CA SER A 53 4.97 2.36 -6.53
C SER A 53 6.02 3.03 -7.43
N HIS A 54 6.69 4.07 -6.94
CA HIS A 54 7.64 4.87 -7.75
C HIS A 54 9.12 4.58 -7.45
N THR A 55 9.43 3.87 -6.35
CA THR A 55 10.81 3.50 -5.97
C THR A 55 10.97 2.00 -5.92
N VAL A 56 10.26 1.32 -5.00
CA VAL A 56 10.41 -0.13 -4.76
C VAL A 56 9.99 -0.94 -5.99
N GLY A 57 8.83 -0.66 -6.58
CA GLY A 57 8.34 -1.37 -7.77
C GLY A 57 9.28 -1.22 -8.98
N PRO A 58 9.66 0.00 -9.40
CA PRO A 58 10.63 0.20 -10.47
C PRO A 58 12.00 -0.44 -10.21
N MET A 59 12.48 -0.44 -8.97
CA MET A 59 13.73 -1.12 -8.59
C MET A 59 13.63 -2.64 -8.79
N ARG A 60 12.51 -3.24 -8.36
CA ARG A 60 12.22 -4.67 -8.57
C ARG A 60 12.07 -5.01 -10.05
N ALA A 61 11.38 -4.17 -10.83
CA ALA A 61 11.22 -4.34 -12.27
C ALA A 61 12.57 -4.33 -12.98
N ALA A 62 13.42 -3.35 -12.67
CA ALA A 62 14.75 -3.21 -13.23
C ALA A 62 15.67 -4.39 -12.85
N ARG A 63 15.56 -4.87 -11.61
CA ARG A 63 16.26 -6.07 -11.15
C ARG A 63 15.78 -7.32 -11.92
N ALA A 64 14.47 -7.53 -12.05
CA ALA A 64 13.90 -8.65 -12.78
C ALA A 64 14.33 -8.66 -14.27
N PHE A 65 14.36 -7.47 -14.89
CA PHE A 65 14.86 -7.30 -16.25
C PHE A 65 16.34 -7.70 -16.39
N ALA A 66 17.19 -7.23 -15.49
CA ALA A 66 18.63 -7.57 -15.52
C ALA A 66 18.88 -9.05 -15.20
N ASP A 67 18.15 -9.64 -14.25
CA ASP A 67 18.20 -11.06 -13.94
C ASP A 67 17.76 -11.93 -15.14
N HIS A 68 16.75 -11.50 -15.91
CA HIS A 68 16.32 -12.18 -17.13
C HIS A 68 17.43 -12.18 -18.21
N LEU A 69 18.09 -11.04 -18.43
CA LEU A 69 19.22 -10.96 -19.36
C LEU A 69 20.38 -11.88 -18.96
N ALA A 70 20.68 -11.96 -17.66
CA ALA A 70 21.71 -12.86 -17.14
C ALA A 70 21.29 -14.34 -17.31
N ALA A 71 20.06 -14.69 -16.94
CA ALA A 71 19.56 -16.08 -17.01
C ALA A 71 19.45 -16.61 -18.46
N THR A 72 19.20 -15.72 -19.43
CA THR A 72 19.12 -16.07 -20.85
C THR A 72 20.46 -15.99 -21.59
N GLY A 73 21.55 -15.66 -20.89
CA GLY A 73 22.89 -15.54 -21.46
C GLY A 73 23.09 -14.34 -22.41
N ARG A 74 22.15 -13.39 -22.42
CA ARG A 74 22.20 -12.21 -23.31
C ARG A 74 23.02 -11.05 -22.74
N LEU A 75 23.34 -11.11 -21.45
CA LEU A 75 24.01 -10.03 -20.73
C LEU A 75 25.31 -9.53 -21.41
N PRO A 76 26.21 -10.42 -21.92
CA PRO A 76 27.43 -10.00 -22.59
C PRO A 76 27.22 -9.21 -23.89
N ASP A 77 26.07 -9.38 -24.53
CA ASP A 77 25.76 -8.71 -25.82
C ASP A 77 25.15 -7.31 -25.60
N VAL A 78 24.83 -6.94 -24.35
CA VAL A 78 24.21 -5.65 -24.04
C VAL A 78 25.25 -4.54 -24.06
N THR A 79 25.07 -3.56 -24.94
CA THR A 79 25.92 -2.36 -25.00
C THR A 79 25.25 -1.12 -24.41
N ARG A 80 23.92 -1.16 -24.24
CA ARG A 80 23.11 -0.04 -23.72
C ARG A 80 21.81 -0.56 -23.11
N VAL A 81 21.33 0.11 -22.06
CA VAL A 81 19.98 -0.07 -21.50
C VAL A 81 19.26 1.28 -21.49
N THR A 82 18.01 1.30 -21.93
CA THR A 82 17.13 2.48 -21.83
C THR A 82 15.87 2.17 -21.03
N CYS A 83 15.30 3.20 -20.42
CA CYS A 83 14.04 3.09 -19.69
C CYS A 83 13.10 4.23 -20.05
N SER A 84 11.84 3.92 -20.38
CA SER A 84 10.78 4.91 -20.58
C SER A 84 9.78 4.83 -19.44
N LEU A 85 9.51 5.96 -18.78
CA LEU A 85 8.58 6.10 -17.64
C LEU A 85 7.29 6.75 -18.11
N TYR A 86 6.16 6.06 -17.94
CA TYR A 86 4.86 6.49 -18.45
C TYR A 86 3.91 6.94 -17.33
N GLY A 87 2.92 7.77 -17.70
CA GLY A 87 1.84 8.18 -16.83
C GLY A 87 2.32 8.80 -15.51
N SER A 88 1.88 8.29 -14.36
CA SER A 88 2.27 8.82 -13.05
C SER A 88 3.78 8.64 -12.77
N LEU A 89 4.41 7.53 -13.21
CA LEU A 89 5.87 7.37 -13.11
C LEU A 89 6.62 8.47 -13.90
N GLY A 90 6.10 8.84 -15.06
CA GLY A 90 6.67 9.95 -15.86
C GLY A 90 6.44 11.31 -15.22
N ALA A 91 5.28 11.51 -14.57
CA ALA A 91 4.89 12.81 -13.99
C ALA A 91 5.63 13.13 -12.69
N THR A 92 5.75 12.16 -11.79
CA THR A 92 6.26 12.37 -10.43
C THR A 92 7.50 11.55 -10.08
N GLY A 93 7.95 10.68 -11.00
CA GLY A 93 9.07 9.76 -10.76
C GLY A 93 10.38 10.43 -10.38
N LEU A 94 10.64 11.65 -10.87
CA LEU A 94 11.84 12.39 -10.50
C LEU A 94 11.83 12.71 -8.99
N GLY A 95 10.72 13.22 -8.47
CA GLY A 95 10.56 13.55 -7.04
C GLY A 95 10.59 12.32 -6.14
N HIS A 96 10.24 11.14 -6.68
CA HIS A 96 10.25 9.87 -5.97
C HIS A 96 11.55 9.07 -6.12
N GLY A 97 12.58 9.60 -6.80
CA GLY A 97 13.86 8.91 -7.02
C GLY A 97 13.72 7.66 -7.91
N THR A 98 12.70 7.61 -8.79
CA THR A 98 12.47 6.46 -9.68
C THR A 98 13.67 6.12 -10.54
N PRO A 99 14.37 7.09 -11.20
CA PRO A 99 15.57 6.78 -11.98
C PRO A 99 16.72 6.21 -11.13
N ASP A 100 16.92 6.73 -9.92
CA ASP A 100 17.94 6.21 -8.99
C ASP A 100 17.64 4.74 -8.64
N ALA A 101 16.37 4.44 -8.35
CA ALA A 101 15.91 3.09 -8.02
C ALA A 101 16.06 2.10 -9.20
N ILE A 102 15.80 2.55 -10.43
CA ILE A 102 15.97 1.74 -11.64
C ILE A 102 17.45 1.37 -11.82
N LEU A 103 18.36 2.35 -11.75
CA LEU A 103 19.78 2.07 -11.90
C LEU A 103 20.27 1.13 -10.80
N ALA A 104 19.86 1.35 -9.55
CA ALA A 104 20.19 0.47 -8.45
C ALA A 104 19.67 -0.98 -8.67
N GLY A 105 18.44 -1.13 -9.20
CA GLY A 105 17.91 -2.44 -9.57
C GLY A 105 18.71 -3.12 -10.67
N LEU A 106 19.10 -2.40 -11.72
CA LEU A 106 19.93 -2.91 -12.81
C LEU A 106 21.32 -3.38 -12.32
N THR A 107 21.91 -2.73 -11.31
CA THR A 107 23.18 -3.19 -10.71
C THR A 107 23.04 -4.46 -9.87
N GLY A 108 21.82 -4.89 -9.57
CA GLY A 108 21.54 -6.10 -8.82
C GLY A 108 21.10 -5.86 -7.38
N LEU A 109 20.96 -4.61 -6.94
CA LEU A 109 20.45 -4.29 -5.61
C LEU A 109 18.98 -4.66 -5.48
N ARG A 110 18.56 -4.96 -4.25
CA ARG A 110 17.18 -5.28 -3.88
C ARG A 110 16.70 -4.32 -2.80
N PRO A 111 15.48 -3.78 -2.91
CA PRO A 111 14.97 -2.83 -1.92
C PRO A 111 14.90 -3.42 -0.50
N GLU A 112 14.73 -4.74 -0.36
CA GLU A 112 14.64 -5.43 0.91
C GLU A 112 15.96 -5.44 1.69
N THR A 113 17.11 -5.48 1.01
CA THR A 113 18.42 -5.77 1.61
C THR A 113 19.49 -4.72 1.34
N CYS A 114 19.32 -3.83 0.36
CA CYS A 114 20.32 -2.80 0.03
C CYS A 114 20.48 -1.78 1.17
N ASP A 115 21.65 -1.16 1.25
CA ASP A 115 21.74 0.09 2.02
C ASP A 115 21.01 1.20 1.22
N PRO A 116 20.07 1.94 1.83
CA PRO A 116 19.39 3.05 1.14
C PRO A 116 20.36 4.11 0.58
N ARG A 117 21.57 4.23 1.15
CA ARG A 117 22.61 5.14 0.67
C ARG A 117 23.16 4.74 -0.69
N ASP A 118 23.20 3.46 -1.01
CA ASP A 118 23.69 2.94 -2.29
C ASP A 118 22.74 3.23 -3.45
N VAL A 119 21.47 3.51 -3.15
CA VAL A 119 20.44 3.86 -4.15
C VAL A 119 20.47 5.35 -4.46
N ARG A 120 20.73 6.18 -3.45
CA ARG A 120 20.71 7.64 -3.60
C ARG A 120 21.77 8.09 -4.59
N ALA A 121 21.38 8.99 -5.46
CA ALA A 121 22.24 9.60 -6.47
C ALA A 121 22.80 8.62 -7.52
N SER A 122 22.28 7.41 -7.63
CA SER A 122 22.70 6.45 -8.67
C SER A 122 22.47 6.97 -10.08
N TRP A 123 21.38 7.70 -10.32
CA TRP A 123 21.10 8.38 -11.57
C TRP A 123 21.29 9.89 -11.46
N SER A 124 20.76 10.50 -10.38
CA SER A 124 20.80 11.96 -10.20
C SER A 124 22.23 12.49 -10.08
N GLY A 125 23.15 11.69 -9.56
CA GLY A 125 24.59 11.99 -9.43
C GLY A 125 25.46 11.55 -10.61
N LEU A 126 24.91 11.03 -11.71
CA LEU A 126 25.68 10.56 -12.85
C LEU A 126 26.53 11.69 -13.45
N ALA A 127 27.83 11.43 -13.60
CA ALA A 127 28.78 12.28 -14.34
C ALA A 127 28.73 11.95 -15.84
N GLU A 128 29.29 12.81 -16.65
CA GLU A 128 29.52 12.55 -18.09
C GLU A 128 30.49 11.36 -18.25
N GLY A 129 30.15 10.41 -19.13
CA GLY A 129 30.95 9.21 -19.36
C GLY A 129 30.87 8.16 -18.26
N ALA A 130 29.83 8.23 -17.39
CA ALA A 130 29.61 7.23 -16.36
C ALA A 130 29.31 5.83 -16.95
N THR A 131 29.66 4.80 -16.18
CA THR A 131 29.34 3.40 -16.50
C THR A 131 28.44 2.79 -15.43
N LEU A 132 27.68 1.78 -15.81
CA LEU A 132 26.80 1.00 -14.96
C LEU A 132 27.18 -0.48 -15.06
N THR A 133 27.39 -1.15 -13.93
CA THR A 133 27.68 -2.58 -13.92
C THR A 133 26.38 -3.37 -13.73
N LEU A 134 25.88 -3.98 -14.79
CA LEU A 134 24.66 -4.82 -14.76
C LEU A 134 24.90 -6.07 -13.92
N VAL A 135 24.01 -6.32 -12.93
CA VAL A 135 24.07 -7.48 -12.00
C VAL A 135 25.46 -7.77 -11.47
N GLY A 136 26.27 -6.72 -11.25
CA GLY A 136 27.63 -6.84 -10.70
C GLY A 136 28.67 -7.49 -11.62
N SER A 137 28.37 -7.71 -12.92
CA SER A 137 29.23 -8.51 -13.79
C SER A 137 29.51 -7.95 -15.19
N HIS A 138 28.66 -7.07 -15.74
CA HIS A 138 28.80 -6.55 -17.10
C HIS A 138 28.69 -5.02 -17.12
N GLU A 139 29.76 -4.35 -17.54
CA GLU A 139 29.83 -2.88 -17.55
C GLU A 139 29.35 -2.30 -18.88
N ILE A 140 28.45 -1.32 -18.82
CA ILE A 140 27.92 -0.58 -19.96
C ILE A 140 28.01 0.94 -19.72
N PRO A 141 28.10 1.77 -20.77
CA PRO A 141 27.92 3.21 -20.62
C PRO A 141 26.48 3.54 -20.21
N ILE A 142 26.32 4.58 -19.40
CA ILE A 142 25.01 5.06 -18.95
C ILE A 142 25.01 6.58 -18.87
N SER A 143 23.88 7.18 -19.22
CA SER A 143 23.67 8.62 -19.13
C SER A 143 22.27 8.95 -18.63
N LYS A 144 22.04 10.20 -18.22
CA LYS A 144 20.70 10.65 -17.79
C LYS A 144 19.66 10.54 -18.91
N SER A 145 20.09 10.68 -20.18
CA SER A 145 19.20 10.57 -21.35
C SER A 145 18.74 9.15 -21.66
N ASP A 146 19.29 8.13 -21.00
CA ASP A 146 18.81 6.75 -21.12
C ASP A 146 17.54 6.48 -20.34
N VAL A 147 17.12 7.43 -19.49
CA VAL A 147 15.81 7.41 -18.84
C VAL A 147 14.96 8.54 -19.41
N SER A 148 13.84 8.20 -20.06
CA SER A 148 12.88 9.17 -20.61
C SER A 148 11.62 9.26 -19.76
N PHE A 149 10.99 10.43 -19.77
CA PHE A 149 9.77 10.72 -19.00
C PHE A 149 8.62 11.05 -19.95
N GLU A 150 7.58 10.20 -19.92
CA GLU A 150 6.42 10.27 -20.80
C GLU A 150 5.11 10.46 -19.96
N PRO A 151 4.95 11.59 -19.25
CA PRO A 151 3.84 11.77 -18.31
C PRO A 151 2.46 11.76 -18.96
N ARG A 152 2.38 12.09 -20.26
CA ARG A 152 1.12 12.15 -21.02
C ARG A 152 0.76 10.84 -21.71
N THR A 153 1.72 9.91 -21.82
CA THR A 153 1.53 8.60 -22.42
C THR A 153 1.04 7.63 -21.35
N ARG A 154 -0.10 6.97 -21.59
CA ARG A 154 -0.67 5.97 -20.67
C ARG A 154 -0.76 4.63 -21.35
N LEU A 155 -0.20 3.62 -20.71
CA LEU A 155 -0.35 2.24 -21.16
C LEU A 155 -1.62 1.63 -20.55
N PRO A 156 -2.27 0.68 -21.27
CA PRO A 156 -3.57 0.15 -20.83
C PRO A 156 -3.56 -0.62 -19.52
N GLY A 157 -2.39 -1.13 -19.12
CA GLY A 157 -2.29 -2.04 -17.97
C GLY A 157 -2.38 -1.38 -16.60
N HIS A 158 -1.75 -0.21 -16.43
CA HIS A 158 -1.74 0.54 -15.17
C HIS A 158 -1.15 1.94 -15.38
N PRO A 159 -1.54 2.98 -14.57
CA PRO A 159 -0.97 4.32 -14.65
C PRO A 159 0.55 4.40 -14.38
N ASN A 160 1.08 3.47 -13.57
CA ASN A 160 2.51 3.39 -13.25
C ASN A 160 3.17 2.33 -14.14
N ALA A 161 3.55 2.71 -15.34
CA ALA A 161 4.20 1.82 -16.31
C ALA A 161 5.63 2.25 -16.62
N LEU A 162 6.51 1.28 -16.86
CA LEU A 162 7.85 1.50 -17.37
C LEU A 162 8.20 0.41 -18.39
N THR A 163 8.94 0.82 -19.45
CA THR A 163 9.49 -0.12 -20.43
C THR A 163 11.01 -0.05 -20.36
N LEU A 164 11.63 -1.20 -20.18
CA LEU A 164 13.09 -1.37 -20.21
C LEU A 164 13.48 -2.07 -21.50
N SER A 165 14.52 -1.53 -22.18
CA SER A 165 15.02 -2.08 -23.45
C SER A 165 16.54 -2.24 -23.37
N ALA A 166 17.05 -3.42 -23.70
CA ALA A 166 18.48 -3.75 -23.82
C ALA A 166 18.87 -3.79 -25.31
N TRP A 167 19.98 -3.19 -25.65
CA TRP A 167 20.45 -3.00 -27.04
C TRP A 167 21.84 -3.60 -27.23
N ALA A 168 22.09 -4.26 -28.40
CA ALA A 168 23.43 -4.62 -28.82
C ALA A 168 24.06 -3.52 -29.68
N GLU A 169 23.26 -2.78 -30.44
CA GLU A 169 23.67 -1.67 -31.29
C GLU A 169 22.82 -0.44 -30.98
N LYS A 170 23.40 0.74 -31.15
CA LYS A 170 22.78 2.01 -30.71
C LYS A 170 21.43 2.31 -31.38
N ASP A 171 21.26 1.93 -32.65
CA ASP A 171 20.11 2.28 -33.49
C ASP A 171 19.44 1.02 -34.08
N GLY A 172 19.64 -0.15 -33.46
CA GLY A 172 19.10 -1.44 -33.86
C GLY A 172 17.72 -1.75 -33.29
N VAL A 173 17.31 -2.99 -33.46
CA VAL A 173 16.17 -3.58 -32.71
C VAL A 173 16.67 -3.97 -31.33
N PRO A 174 15.92 -3.73 -30.25
CA PRO A 174 16.36 -4.17 -28.91
C PRO A 174 16.57 -5.68 -28.86
N LEU A 175 17.64 -6.12 -28.20
CA LEU A 175 17.88 -7.54 -27.88
C LEU A 175 16.74 -8.10 -27.02
N PHE A 176 16.26 -7.31 -26.09
CA PHE A 176 15.18 -7.62 -25.21
C PHE A 176 14.48 -6.33 -24.75
N GLU A 177 13.17 -6.34 -24.78
CA GLU A 177 12.32 -5.26 -24.31
C GLU A 177 11.17 -5.84 -23.49
N GLU A 178 10.90 -5.23 -22.34
CA GLU A 178 9.81 -5.66 -21.47
C GLU A 178 9.15 -4.46 -20.80
N THR A 179 7.82 -4.51 -20.73
CA THR A 179 7.03 -3.50 -20.01
C THR A 179 6.56 -4.05 -18.68
N TYR A 180 6.79 -3.27 -17.65
CA TYR A 180 6.38 -3.57 -16.28
C TYR A 180 5.37 -2.54 -15.79
N TYR A 181 4.49 -2.98 -14.90
CA TYR A 181 3.50 -2.17 -14.21
C TYR A 181 3.74 -2.24 -12.71
N SER A 182 3.98 -1.09 -12.08
CA SER A 182 4.10 -1.00 -10.62
C SER A 182 2.71 -0.74 -10.01
N ILE A 183 2.08 -1.80 -9.51
CA ILE A 183 0.66 -1.83 -9.14
C ILE A 183 0.37 -1.46 -7.68
N GLY A 184 1.29 -0.75 -7.01
CA GLY A 184 1.20 -0.37 -5.60
C GLY A 184 1.80 -1.41 -4.64
N GLY A 185 2.10 -1.00 -3.42
CA GLY A 185 2.68 -1.88 -2.40
C GLY A 185 4.04 -2.52 -2.75
N GLY A 186 4.72 -2.03 -3.78
CA GLY A 186 5.95 -2.64 -4.30
C GLY A 186 5.71 -3.87 -5.20
N PHE A 187 4.46 -4.21 -5.49
CA PHE A 187 4.13 -5.28 -6.43
C PHE A 187 4.37 -4.84 -7.87
N VAL A 188 4.89 -5.77 -8.66
CA VAL A 188 5.22 -5.56 -10.08
C VAL A 188 4.53 -6.65 -10.91
N ARG A 189 3.98 -6.25 -12.05
CA ARG A 189 3.39 -7.13 -13.05
C ARG A 189 4.06 -6.89 -14.40
N GLN A 190 4.32 -7.94 -15.15
CA GLN A 190 4.82 -7.84 -16.52
C GLN A 190 3.67 -7.62 -17.53
N SER A 191 3.99 -7.10 -18.69
CA SER A 191 3.05 -7.05 -19.81
C SER A 191 2.68 -8.47 -20.25
N GLY A 192 1.37 -8.72 -20.40
CA GLY A 192 0.87 -10.07 -20.71
C GLY A 192 0.45 -10.89 -19.48
N ASP A 193 0.87 -10.53 -18.28
CA ASP A 193 0.36 -11.17 -17.07
C ASP A 193 -1.12 -10.83 -16.83
N PRO A 194 -1.87 -11.67 -16.11
CA PRO A 194 -3.24 -11.38 -15.72
C PRO A 194 -3.35 -10.04 -15.00
N ILE A 195 -4.41 -9.27 -15.30
CA ILE A 195 -4.65 -7.98 -14.65
C ILE A 195 -4.92 -8.17 -13.15
N GLU A 196 -5.63 -9.24 -12.78
CA GLU A 196 -5.89 -9.59 -11.40
C GLU A 196 -4.72 -10.38 -10.81
N VAL A 197 -3.93 -9.75 -9.95
CA VAL A 197 -2.91 -10.42 -9.15
C VAL A 197 -3.61 -11.03 -7.93
N ARG A 198 -3.82 -12.33 -7.96
CA ARG A 198 -4.37 -13.10 -6.83
C ARG A 198 -3.34 -14.10 -6.32
N PRO A 199 -3.41 -14.48 -5.03
CA PRO A 199 -2.53 -15.51 -4.50
C PRO A 199 -2.64 -16.80 -5.31
N SER A 200 -1.50 -17.38 -5.68
CA SER A 200 -1.43 -18.59 -6.52
C SER A 200 -1.46 -19.88 -5.71
N ALA A 201 -1.19 -19.83 -4.40
CA ALA A 201 -1.15 -21.00 -3.54
C ALA A 201 -2.55 -21.35 -3.00
N PRO A 202 -2.95 -22.63 -2.94
CA PRO A 202 -4.14 -23.07 -2.23
C PRO A 202 -4.08 -22.67 -0.76
N GLN A 203 -5.14 -22.06 -0.26
CA GLN A 203 -5.23 -21.60 1.13
C GLN A 203 -6.31 -22.41 1.86
N PRO A 204 -6.03 -22.95 3.07
CA PRO A 204 -6.98 -23.79 3.81
C PRO A 204 -8.22 -23.02 4.27
N MET A 205 -8.09 -21.72 4.51
CA MET A 205 -9.15 -20.81 4.95
C MET A 205 -9.37 -19.69 3.92
N ALA A 206 -9.62 -20.08 2.65
CA ALA A 206 -9.80 -19.13 1.55
C ALA A 206 -11.10 -18.31 1.73
N TYR A 207 -11.02 -17.01 1.44
CA TYR A 207 -12.16 -16.08 1.44
C TYR A 207 -11.95 -15.00 0.37
N SER A 208 -13.04 -14.46 -0.17
CA SER A 208 -13.01 -13.42 -1.20
C SER A 208 -13.67 -12.10 -0.72
N SER A 209 -14.32 -12.10 0.45
CA SER A 209 -15.04 -10.96 1.01
C SER A 209 -14.96 -10.94 2.54
N SER A 210 -15.25 -9.80 3.15
CA SER A 210 -15.35 -9.70 4.62
C SER A 210 -16.48 -10.58 5.16
N LYS A 211 -17.58 -10.69 4.41
CA LYS A 211 -18.69 -11.60 4.76
C LYS A 211 -18.24 -13.06 4.83
N GLU A 212 -17.44 -13.53 3.86
CA GLU A 212 -16.90 -14.89 3.88
C GLU A 212 -15.88 -15.09 5.01
N LEU A 213 -15.01 -14.09 5.27
CA LEU A 213 -14.08 -14.11 6.39
C LEU A 213 -14.80 -14.24 7.73
N LEU A 214 -15.86 -13.46 7.98
CA LEU A 214 -16.68 -13.56 9.19
C LEU A 214 -17.38 -14.91 9.30
N ALA A 215 -17.87 -15.45 8.19
CA ALA A 215 -18.49 -16.78 8.16
C ALA A 215 -17.49 -17.90 8.54
N LEU A 216 -16.23 -17.80 8.13
CA LEU A 216 -15.16 -18.71 8.57
C LEU A 216 -14.91 -18.58 10.07
N CYS A 217 -14.83 -17.36 10.59
CA CYS A 217 -14.70 -17.13 12.04
C CYS A 217 -15.84 -17.77 12.82
N ASP A 218 -17.08 -17.53 12.40
CA ASP A 218 -18.27 -18.10 13.05
C ASP A 218 -18.30 -19.65 12.99
N THR A 219 -17.93 -20.22 11.82
CA THR A 219 -17.98 -21.67 11.59
C THR A 219 -16.94 -22.43 12.43
N HIS A 220 -15.75 -21.86 12.57
CA HIS A 220 -14.62 -22.51 13.21
C HIS A 220 -14.39 -22.05 14.66
N GLY A 221 -15.08 -21.00 15.12
CA GLY A 221 -14.86 -20.39 16.44
C GLY A 221 -13.48 -19.73 16.54
N LEU A 222 -12.99 -19.15 15.43
CA LEU A 222 -11.67 -18.54 15.30
C LEU A 222 -11.75 -17.03 15.17
N ASP A 223 -10.66 -16.35 15.53
CA ASP A 223 -10.49 -14.93 15.24
C ASP A 223 -9.93 -14.69 13.83
N ILE A 224 -10.04 -13.45 13.34
CA ILE A 224 -9.51 -13.07 12.01
C ILE A 224 -8.01 -13.35 11.91
N CYS A 225 -7.24 -13.12 12.96
CA CYS A 225 -5.81 -13.41 12.97
C CYS A 225 -5.49 -14.90 12.85
N ASP A 226 -6.36 -15.79 13.35
CA ASP A 226 -6.17 -17.24 13.28
C ASP A 226 -6.42 -17.75 11.85
N ILE A 227 -7.44 -17.19 11.16
CA ILE A 227 -7.69 -17.44 9.74
C ILE A 227 -6.48 -17.00 8.90
N ALA A 228 -5.96 -15.78 9.15
CA ALA A 228 -4.77 -15.27 8.48
C ALA A 228 -3.54 -16.15 8.73
N ARG A 229 -3.33 -16.56 9.98
CA ARG A 229 -2.23 -17.46 10.37
C ARG A 229 -2.31 -18.79 9.65
N ALA A 230 -3.47 -19.42 9.63
CA ALA A 230 -3.64 -20.71 8.94
C ALA A 230 -3.30 -20.62 7.44
N ASN A 231 -3.71 -19.54 6.78
CA ASN A 231 -3.38 -19.30 5.39
C ASN A 231 -1.87 -19.08 5.18
N ASP A 232 -1.23 -18.25 6.01
CA ASP A 232 0.21 -17.98 5.89
C ASP A 232 1.08 -19.21 6.26
N GLU A 233 0.70 -19.95 7.29
CA GLU A 233 1.42 -21.18 7.67
C GLU A 233 1.37 -22.25 6.57
N SER A 234 0.29 -22.31 5.78
CA SER A 234 0.22 -23.21 4.63
C SER A 234 1.21 -22.86 3.52
N ILE A 235 1.62 -21.59 3.44
CA ILE A 235 2.55 -21.08 2.42
C ILE A 235 3.99 -21.16 2.91
N HIS A 236 4.25 -20.78 4.14
CA HIS A 236 5.62 -20.56 4.66
C HIS A 236 6.04 -21.55 5.75
N GLY A 237 5.09 -22.20 6.41
CA GLY A 237 5.30 -22.91 7.66
C GLY A 237 5.35 -21.96 8.87
N PRO A 238 5.06 -22.50 10.09
CA PRO A 238 4.89 -21.66 11.29
C PRO A 238 6.17 -20.93 11.71
N GLU A 239 7.33 -21.58 11.66
CA GLU A 239 8.59 -21.00 12.09
C GLU A 239 9.03 -19.82 11.21
N LYS A 240 8.91 -19.99 9.88
CA LYS A 240 9.26 -18.92 8.92
C LYS A 240 8.28 -17.76 8.99
N LEU A 241 7.00 -18.04 9.23
CA LEU A 241 5.99 -17.00 9.42
C LEU A 241 6.31 -16.17 10.66
N ASP A 242 6.52 -16.80 11.81
CA ASP A 242 6.82 -16.09 13.06
C ASP A 242 8.10 -15.25 12.96
N ALA A 243 9.17 -15.83 12.40
CA ALA A 243 10.42 -15.09 12.16
C ALA A 243 10.23 -13.92 11.19
N GLY A 244 9.39 -14.08 10.16
CA GLY A 244 9.07 -13.02 9.20
C GLY A 244 8.26 -11.90 9.81
N LEU A 245 7.26 -12.21 10.65
CA LEU A 245 6.47 -11.22 11.39
C LEU A 245 7.34 -10.42 12.37
N ASP A 246 8.24 -11.09 13.07
CA ASP A 246 9.20 -10.43 13.96
C ASP A 246 10.13 -9.50 13.19
N ALA A 247 10.68 -9.94 12.06
CA ALA A 247 11.54 -9.12 11.21
C ALA A 247 10.81 -7.90 10.64
N ILE A 248 9.53 -8.03 10.28
CA ILE A 248 8.69 -6.92 9.84
C ILE A 248 8.51 -5.92 10.99
N TRP A 249 8.16 -6.40 12.18
CA TRP A 249 8.00 -5.53 13.34
C TRP A 249 9.31 -4.85 13.75
N ASP A 250 10.41 -5.57 13.78
CA ASP A 250 11.73 -5.01 14.08
C ASP A 250 12.12 -3.89 13.11
N ALA A 251 11.82 -4.06 11.82
CA ALA A 251 12.06 -3.02 10.82
C ALA A 251 11.13 -1.80 11.00
N MET A 252 9.84 -2.00 11.35
CA MET A 252 8.92 -0.94 11.70
C MET A 252 9.38 -0.17 12.93
N HIS A 253 9.77 -0.90 13.98
CA HIS A 253 10.29 -0.32 15.22
C HIS A 253 11.58 0.49 14.99
N ALA A 254 12.54 -0.09 14.28
CA ALA A 254 13.79 0.60 13.95
C ALA A 254 13.56 1.88 13.14
N CYS A 255 12.58 1.88 12.23
CA CYS A 255 12.20 3.07 11.46
C CYS A 255 11.63 4.17 12.36
N VAL A 256 10.72 3.83 13.28
CA VAL A 256 10.17 4.77 14.27
C VAL A 256 11.29 5.35 15.13
N GLU A 257 12.13 4.50 15.71
CA GLU A 257 13.25 4.94 16.57
C GLU A 257 14.21 5.86 15.81
N THR A 258 14.57 5.52 14.57
CA THR A 258 15.42 6.38 13.74
C THR A 258 14.78 7.75 13.53
N GLY A 259 13.53 7.79 13.08
CA GLY A 259 12.83 9.04 12.78
C GLY A 259 12.59 9.93 13.98
N LEU A 260 12.40 9.34 15.16
CA LEU A 260 12.28 10.07 16.43
C LEU A 260 13.60 10.76 16.86
N HIS A 261 14.75 10.38 16.31
CA HIS A 261 16.06 10.89 16.73
C HIS A 261 16.77 11.72 15.64
N VAL A 262 16.33 11.62 14.38
CA VAL A 262 16.96 12.36 13.27
C VAL A 262 16.32 13.74 13.11
N GLU A 263 17.17 14.76 13.04
CA GLU A 263 16.80 16.16 12.81
C GLU A 263 17.17 16.62 11.39
N GLY A 264 16.76 17.81 11.04
CA GLY A 264 17.15 18.47 9.81
C GLY A 264 16.00 18.76 8.86
N THR A 265 16.32 18.89 7.56
CA THR A 265 15.37 19.21 6.49
C THR A 265 15.27 18.02 5.54
N LEU A 266 14.07 17.70 5.09
CA LEU A 266 13.82 16.63 4.13
C LEU A 266 14.34 17.02 2.75
N PRO A 267 14.80 16.03 1.93
CA PRO A 267 15.30 16.28 0.59
C PRO A 267 14.18 16.72 -0.37
N GLY A 268 14.53 17.23 -1.57
CA GLY A 268 13.57 17.52 -2.65
C GLY A 268 13.14 18.97 -2.79
N GLY A 269 13.69 19.89 -1.98
CA GLY A 269 13.57 21.34 -2.22
C GLY A 269 12.36 22.04 -1.61
N LEU A 270 11.40 21.32 -0.99
CA LEU A 270 10.26 21.96 -0.29
C LEU A 270 10.66 22.62 1.04
N GLY A 271 11.86 22.37 1.54
CA GLY A 271 12.32 22.94 2.81
C GLY A 271 11.58 22.41 4.06
N VAL A 272 10.90 21.27 3.96
CA VAL A 272 10.15 20.67 5.07
C VAL A 272 11.11 20.21 6.15
N LYS A 273 10.98 20.76 7.35
CA LYS A 273 11.76 20.37 8.52
C LYS A 273 11.20 19.08 9.11
N ARG A 274 12.09 18.21 9.60
CA ARG A 274 11.70 17.07 10.43
C ARG A 274 11.13 17.58 11.76
N ARG A 275 10.03 17.02 12.20
CA ARG A 275 9.27 17.45 13.40
C ARG A 275 9.21 16.37 14.47
N ALA A 276 9.30 15.09 14.09
CA ALA A 276 9.12 13.96 15.01
C ALA A 276 10.11 14.01 16.19
N SER A 277 11.38 14.33 15.95
CA SER A 277 12.40 14.47 17.01
C SER A 277 12.07 15.58 17.99
N GLY A 278 11.62 16.74 17.50
CA GLY A 278 11.21 17.85 18.33
C GLY A 278 9.98 17.56 19.19
N ILE A 279 8.98 16.86 18.62
CA ILE A 279 7.79 16.40 19.34
C ILE A 279 8.21 15.42 20.45
N ARG A 280 9.05 14.41 20.14
CA ARG A 280 9.57 13.46 21.12
C ARG A 280 10.22 14.19 22.32
N VAL A 281 11.13 15.13 22.06
CA VAL A 281 11.83 15.89 23.12
C VAL A 281 10.84 16.66 24.00
N GLN A 282 9.77 17.19 23.43
CA GLN A 282 8.71 17.87 24.20
C GLN A 282 7.94 16.87 25.07
N LEU A 283 7.54 15.73 24.49
CA LEU A 283 6.76 14.71 25.20
C LEU A 283 7.56 14.07 26.34
N GLU A 284 8.85 13.78 26.15
CA GLU A 284 9.73 13.26 27.20
C GLU A 284 9.90 14.23 28.40
N LYS A 285 9.82 15.53 28.14
CA LYS A 285 9.83 16.53 29.24
C LYS A 285 8.51 16.55 29.99
N LEU A 286 7.41 16.18 29.35
CA LEU A 286 6.07 16.11 29.94
C LEU A 286 5.78 14.73 30.58
N ASP A 287 6.58 13.70 30.30
CA ASP A 287 6.51 12.34 30.86
C ASP A 287 6.94 12.31 32.37
N ARG A 288 6.63 13.37 33.10
CA ARG A 288 6.42 13.29 34.54
C ARG A 288 5.14 12.47 34.76
N PRO A 289 4.95 11.84 35.97
CA PRO A 289 3.74 11.08 36.21
C PRO A 289 2.54 11.91 35.76
N PRO A 290 1.70 11.36 34.85
CA PRO A 290 0.65 12.12 34.18
C PRO A 290 -0.23 12.76 35.24
N GLU A 291 -0.48 14.07 35.13
CA GLU A 291 -1.54 14.70 35.90
C GLU A 291 -2.85 13.97 35.52
N PRO A 292 -3.73 13.66 36.48
CA PRO A 292 -4.99 12.98 36.18
C PRO A 292 -5.76 13.68 35.05
N GLY A 293 -5.90 13.02 33.90
CA GLY A 293 -6.62 13.52 32.73
C GLY A 293 -5.76 13.98 31.55
N HIS A 294 -4.44 13.86 31.60
CA HIS A 294 -3.54 14.11 30.48
C HIS A 294 -2.69 12.87 30.23
N ASP A 295 -3.14 12.03 29.29
CA ASP A 295 -2.26 11.05 28.65
C ASP A 295 -1.77 11.66 27.34
N ASN A 296 -0.50 11.73 27.08
CA ASN A 296 0.06 12.24 25.83
C ASN A 296 0.00 11.18 24.71
N ALA A 297 -0.97 10.27 24.76
CA ALA A 297 -1.03 9.11 23.87
C ALA A 297 -1.24 9.52 22.42
N THR A 298 -2.10 10.53 22.17
CA THR A 298 -2.35 11.05 20.82
C THR A 298 -1.12 11.74 20.24
N GLU A 299 -0.42 12.53 21.03
CA GLU A 299 0.79 13.23 20.60
C GLU A 299 1.94 12.24 20.30
N TRP A 300 2.10 11.20 21.11
CA TRP A 300 3.03 10.11 20.84
C TRP A 300 2.66 9.37 19.55
N LEU A 301 1.38 9.09 19.34
CA LEU A 301 0.88 8.44 18.14
C LEU A 301 1.24 9.26 16.89
N HIS A 302 1.04 10.59 16.93
CA HIS A 302 1.46 11.49 15.85
C HIS A 302 2.98 11.46 15.65
N ALA A 303 3.76 11.51 16.73
CA ALA A 303 5.22 11.46 16.67
C ALA A 303 5.71 10.17 15.99
N PHE A 304 5.15 9.01 16.33
CA PHE A 304 5.49 7.73 15.72
C PHE A 304 5.16 7.71 14.21
N ALA A 305 3.96 8.15 13.81
CA ALA A 305 3.57 8.19 12.41
C ALA A 305 4.43 9.15 11.60
N MET A 306 4.71 10.33 12.13
CA MET A 306 5.58 11.33 11.49
C MET A 306 7.02 10.82 11.38
N ALA A 307 7.56 10.16 12.41
CA ALA A 307 8.90 9.57 12.39
C ALA A 307 9.09 8.63 11.20
N VAL A 308 8.16 7.70 10.99
CA VAL A 308 8.20 6.78 9.84
C VAL A 308 8.11 7.54 8.53
N ASN A 309 7.19 8.52 8.41
CA ASN A 309 7.01 9.21 7.15
C ASN A 309 8.14 10.18 6.80
N GLU A 310 8.81 10.75 7.79
CA GLU A 310 10.01 11.54 7.59
C GLU A 310 11.19 10.66 7.17
N GLU A 311 11.34 9.46 7.74
CA GLU A 311 12.31 8.46 7.25
C GLU A 311 11.98 8.00 5.83
N ASN A 312 10.71 7.70 5.54
CA ASN A 312 10.27 7.37 4.20
C ASN A 312 10.60 8.48 3.20
N ALA A 313 10.24 9.73 3.51
CA ALA A 313 10.50 10.89 2.64
C ALA A 313 12.00 11.15 2.41
N ALA A 314 12.82 10.78 3.38
CA ALA A 314 14.27 10.86 3.26
C ALA A 314 14.91 9.67 2.50
N GLY A 315 14.10 8.73 2.00
CA GLY A 315 14.58 7.53 1.32
C GLY A 315 15.23 6.51 2.25
N GLY A 316 14.85 6.50 3.52
CA GLY A 316 15.34 5.55 4.53
C GLY A 316 14.71 4.17 4.42
N ARG A 317 15.12 3.25 5.31
CA ARG A 317 14.52 1.92 5.45
C ARG A 317 13.11 2.05 6.01
N VAL A 318 12.13 1.41 5.37
CA VAL A 318 10.73 1.47 5.76
C VAL A 318 10.03 0.15 5.42
N VAL A 319 8.95 -0.16 6.14
CA VAL A 319 8.04 -1.25 5.78
C VAL A 319 6.86 -0.68 5.02
N THR A 320 6.62 -1.16 3.82
CA THR A 320 5.40 -0.87 3.05
C THR A 320 4.17 -1.42 3.80
N ALA A 321 3.15 -0.58 4.12
CA ALA A 321 2.02 -0.97 4.97
C ALA A 321 0.72 -0.17 4.68
N PRO A 322 -0.09 -0.48 3.65
CA PRO A 322 0.20 -1.34 2.50
C PRO A 322 1.01 -0.64 1.41
N THR A 323 1.26 0.68 1.54
CA THR A 323 2.12 1.49 0.66
C THR A 323 3.11 2.30 1.49
N ASN A 324 4.15 2.84 0.84
CA ASN A 324 5.10 3.72 1.51
C ASN A 324 4.47 5.07 1.90
N GLY A 325 3.55 5.59 1.07
CA GLY A 325 2.84 6.84 1.36
C GLY A 325 2.02 6.78 2.65
N ALA A 326 1.60 5.60 3.06
CA ALA A 326 0.83 5.34 4.28
C ALA A 326 1.59 4.51 5.34
N ALA A 327 2.90 4.36 5.19
CA ALA A 327 3.72 3.45 6.01
C ALA A 327 3.79 3.80 7.50
N GLY A 328 3.43 5.03 7.88
CA GLY A 328 3.47 5.48 9.27
C GLY A 328 2.32 4.98 10.14
N ILE A 329 1.17 4.64 9.55
CA ILE A 329 -0.06 4.40 10.31
C ILE A 329 0.00 3.09 11.10
N VAL A 330 0.29 1.97 10.42
CA VAL A 330 0.34 0.65 11.07
C VAL A 330 1.39 0.59 12.19
N PRO A 331 2.66 1.00 11.99
CA PRO A 331 3.64 0.98 13.07
C PRO A 331 3.32 1.95 14.19
N ALA A 332 2.75 3.14 13.91
CA ALA A 332 2.36 4.08 14.96
C ALA A 332 1.31 3.51 15.90
N VAL A 333 0.27 2.86 15.36
CA VAL A 333 -0.77 2.22 16.17
C VAL A 333 -0.24 0.99 16.90
N GLY A 334 0.70 0.23 16.30
CA GLY A 334 1.41 -0.85 17.00
C GLY A 334 2.25 -0.36 18.19
N HIS A 335 2.94 0.78 18.03
CA HIS A 335 3.66 1.45 19.14
C HIS A 335 2.71 2.00 20.20
N TYR A 336 1.56 2.56 19.79
CA TYR A 336 0.50 2.95 20.72
C TYR A 336 0.04 1.75 21.57
N TYR A 337 -0.21 0.59 20.94
CA TYR A 337 -0.57 -0.64 21.62
C TYR A 337 0.49 -1.02 22.67
N LEU A 338 1.77 -1.09 22.28
CA LEU A 338 2.84 -1.50 23.20
C LEU A 338 3.08 -0.52 24.34
N ARG A 339 2.90 0.78 24.11
CA ARG A 339 3.23 1.82 25.10
C ARG A 339 2.08 2.13 26.07
N PHE A 340 0.83 2.09 25.57
CA PHE A 340 -0.32 2.61 26.32
C PHE A 340 -1.35 1.52 26.72
N VAL A 341 -1.23 0.32 26.18
CA VAL A 341 -2.17 -0.77 26.54
C VAL A 341 -1.53 -1.69 27.59
N PRO A 342 -2.13 -1.80 28.79
CA PRO A 342 -1.60 -2.70 29.82
C PRO A 342 -1.58 -4.17 29.36
N GLY A 343 -0.44 -4.83 29.57
CA GLY A 343 -0.26 -6.24 29.18
C GLY A 343 0.09 -6.48 27.71
N ALA A 344 0.25 -5.43 26.91
CA ALA A 344 0.72 -5.52 25.54
C ALA A 344 2.11 -6.21 25.44
N ASN A 345 2.31 -7.03 24.41
CA ASN A 345 3.52 -7.83 24.23
C ASN A 345 3.74 -8.20 22.78
N THR A 346 4.86 -8.85 22.47
CA THR A 346 5.24 -9.27 21.10
C THR A 346 4.25 -10.25 20.48
N ALA A 347 3.66 -11.17 21.26
CA ALA A 347 2.64 -12.09 20.73
C ALA A 347 1.40 -11.31 20.24
N GLY A 348 1.03 -10.25 20.96
CA GLY A 348 -0.02 -9.31 20.53
C GLY A 348 0.35 -8.59 19.24
N ILE A 349 1.63 -8.24 19.02
CA ILE A 349 2.07 -7.62 17.76
C ILE A 349 1.95 -8.59 16.58
N ARG A 350 2.29 -9.86 16.72
CA ARG A 350 2.08 -10.83 15.64
C ARG A 350 0.59 -10.98 15.29
N ARG A 351 -0.28 -11.01 16.31
CA ARG A 351 -1.75 -11.01 16.16
C ARG A 351 -2.24 -9.73 15.46
N TYR A 352 -1.71 -8.58 15.85
CA TYR A 352 -1.96 -7.27 15.23
C TYR A 352 -1.60 -7.27 13.74
N LEU A 353 -0.39 -7.71 13.37
CA LEU A 353 0.06 -7.74 11.97
C LEU A 353 -0.78 -8.71 11.13
N LEU A 354 -1.10 -9.89 11.62
CA LEU A 354 -1.93 -10.88 10.92
C LEU A 354 -3.36 -10.35 10.67
N THR A 355 -3.97 -9.68 11.66
CA THR A 355 -5.28 -9.05 11.47
C THR A 355 -5.21 -7.92 10.45
N ALA A 356 -4.18 -7.06 10.53
CA ALA A 356 -3.96 -5.98 9.58
C ALA A 356 -3.85 -6.49 8.14
N VAL A 357 -3.11 -7.58 7.94
CA VAL A 357 -2.96 -8.22 6.61
C VAL A 357 -4.28 -8.76 6.09
N ALA A 358 -5.08 -9.44 6.91
CA ALA A 358 -6.38 -9.96 6.49
C ALA A 358 -7.28 -8.83 5.94
N ILE A 359 -7.30 -7.68 6.61
CA ILE A 359 -8.06 -6.50 6.21
C ILE A 359 -7.48 -5.87 4.93
N GLY A 360 -6.17 -5.61 4.89
CA GLY A 360 -5.49 -5.03 3.74
C GLY A 360 -5.59 -5.87 2.47
N SER A 361 -5.61 -7.20 2.63
CA SER A 361 -5.80 -8.16 1.56
C SER A 361 -7.14 -8.01 0.85
N LEU A 362 -8.22 -7.83 1.61
CA LEU A 362 -9.57 -7.60 1.05
C LEU A 362 -9.60 -6.35 0.18
N VAL A 363 -9.01 -5.26 0.64
CA VAL A 363 -8.95 -4.00 -0.12
C VAL A 363 -8.12 -4.16 -1.39
N LYS A 364 -6.92 -4.78 -1.26
CA LYS A 364 -6.03 -5.02 -2.41
C LYS A 364 -6.69 -5.89 -3.48
N ALA A 365 -7.38 -6.96 -3.07
CA ALA A 365 -8.00 -7.91 -4.00
C ALA A 365 -9.26 -7.36 -4.68
N ASN A 366 -10.08 -6.58 -3.96
CA ASN A 366 -11.41 -6.18 -4.42
C ASN A 366 -11.49 -4.72 -4.91
N ALA A 367 -10.44 -3.91 -4.65
CA ALA A 367 -10.37 -2.53 -5.11
C ALA A 367 -8.95 -2.17 -5.57
N SER A 368 -8.24 -1.33 -4.83
CA SER A 368 -6.84 -0.96 -5.09
C SER A 368 -6.20 -0.41 -3.82
N ILE A 369 -4.88 -0.57 -3.72
CA ILE A 369 -4.05 0.11 -2.71
C ILE A 369 -3.14 1.17 -3.34
N SER A 370 -3.36 1.53 -4.61
CA SER A 370 -2.51 2.48 -5.36
C SER A 370 -3.10 3.89 -5.37
N GLY A 371 -2.31 4.87 -4.93
CA GLY A 371 -2.68 6.29 -5.00
C GLY A 371 -2.86 6.78 -6.44
N ALA A 372 -2.09 6.24 -7.40
CA ALA A 372 -2.22 6.54 -8.82
C ALA A 372 -3.51 5.98 -9.45
N GLU A 373 -4.12 4.95 -8.85
CA GLU A 373 -5.37 4.36 -9.30
C GLU A 373 -6.59 4.97 -8.63
N ALA A 374 -6.56 5.11 -7.31
CA ALA A 374 -7.75 5.45 -6.53
C ALA A 374 -7.55 6.60 -5.52
N GLY A 375 -6.43 7.32 -5.56
CA GLY A 375 -6.15 8.38 -4.61
C GLY A 375 -5.66 7.89 -3.25
N CYS A 376 -5.46 8.80 -2.29
CA CYS A 376 -5.02 8.45 -0.93
C CYS A 376 -6.06 7.68 -0.12
N GLN A 377 -7.34 7.65 -0.51
CA GLN A 377 -8.30 6.72 0.10
C GLN A 377 -7.83 5.26 0.00
N ALA A 378 -7.17 4.89 -1.11
CA ALA A 378 -6.62 3.56 -1.31
C ALA A 378 -5.37 3.29 -0.46
N GLU A 379 -4.56 4.30 -0.17
CA GLU A 379 -3.33 4.15 0.63
C GLU A 379 -3.59 4.38 2.11
N VAL A 380 -3.94 5.63 2.48
CA VAL A 380 -4.16 6.07 3.87
C VAL A 380 -5.41 5.42 4.45
N GLY A 381 -6.51 5.35 3.66
CA GLY A 381 -7.74 4.71 4.10
C GLY A 381 -7.53 3.21 4.37
N THR A 382 -6.82 2.50 3.50
CA THR A 382 -6.50 1.09 3.71
C THR A 382 -5.60 0.89 4.93
N ALA A 383 -4.52 1.67 5.09
CA ALA A 383 -3.64 1.55 6.25
C ALA A 383 -4.37 1.88 7.56
N CYS A 384 -5.29 2.85 7.54
CA CYS A 384 -6.13 3.19 8.70
C CYS A 384 -7.07 2.04 9.06
N ALA A 385 -7.75 1.42 8.07
CA ALA A 385 -8.60 0.26 8.27
C ALA A 385 -7.81 -0.94 8.81
N MET A 386 -6.63 -1.22 8.25
CA MET A 386 -5.71 -2.27 8.72
C MET A 386 -5.34 -2.05 10.19
N ALA A 387 -4.90 -0.84 10.54
CA ALA A 387 -4.46 -0.51 11.89
C ALA A 387 -5.63 -0.50 12.90
N SER A 388 -6.79 -0.01 12.50
CA SER A 388 -7.99 0.06 13.34
C SER A 388 -8.50 -1.33 13.69
N GLY A 389 -8.75 -2.18 12.70
CA GLY A 389 -9.20 -3.56 12.94
C GLY A 389 -8.17 -4.37 13.73
N ALA A 390 -6.88 -4.20 13.43
CA ALA A 390 -5.80 -4.87 14.14
C ALA A 390 -5.72 -4.44 15.63
N LEU A 391 -5.88 -3.14 15.91
CA LEU A 391 -5.94 -2.64 17.29
C LEU A 391 -7.18 -3.18 18.02
N CYS A 392 -8.35 -3.15 17.37
CA CYS A 392 -9.58 -3.71 17.92
C CYS A 392 -9.40 -5.19 18.31
N ALA A 393 -8.75 -5.99 17.46
CA ALA A 393 -8.48 -7.41 17.72
C ALA A 393 -7.57 -7.64 18.94
N VAL A 394 -6.50 -6.86 19.10
CA VAL A 394 -5.57 -7.01 20.24
C VAL A 394 -6.10 -6.40 21.53
N LEU A 395 -7.13 -5.57 21.45
CA LEU A 395 -7.89 -5.08 22.60
C LEU A 395 -9.03 -6.03 23.01
N GLY A 396 -9.18 -7.18 22.34
CA GLY A 396 -10.17 -8.23 22.68
C GLY A 396 -11.50 -8.10 21.95
N GLY A 397 -11.55 -7.32 20.88
CA GLY A 397 -12.75 -7.20 20.04
C GLY A 397 -13.08 -8.51 19.31
N THR A 398 -14.37 -8.79 19.17
CA THR A 398 -14.90 -9.90 18.37
C THR A 398 -14.61 -9.70 16.88
N PRO A 399 -14.62 -10.76 16.04
CA PRO A 399 -14.43 -10.62 14.60
C PRO A 399 -15.34 -9.56 13.95
N ARG A 400 -16.59 -9.42 14.41
CA ARG A 400 -17.54 -8.41 13.92
C ARG A 400 -17.18 -7.01 14.35
N GLN A 401 -16.67 -6.80 15.56
CA GLN A 401 -16.16 -5.50 16.00
C GLN A 401 -14.88 -5.13 15.25
N VAL A 402 -14.02 -6.10 14.94
CA VAL A 402 -12.80 -5.90 14.13
C VAL A 402 -13.15 -5.44 12.71
N GLU A 403 -14.12 -6.09 12.08
CA GLU A 403 -14.59 -5.71 10.73
C GLU A 403 -15.25 -4.34 10.76
N ASN A 404 -16.07 -4.03 11.77
CA ASN A 404 -16.68 -2.71 11.94
C ASN A 404 -15.63 -1.60 12.19
N ALA A 405 -14.59 -1.89 12.97
CA ALA A 405 -13.49 -0.93 13.16
C ALA A 405 -12.77 -0.60 11.83
N ALA A 406 -12.55 -1.61 10.99
CA ALA A 406 -11.95 -1.44 9.68
C ALA A 406 -12.88 -0.66 8.73
N GLU A 407 -14.18 -0.95 8.78
CA GLU A 407 -15.21 -0.25 8.00
C GLU A 407 -15.24 1.24 8.33
N ILE A 408 -15.42 1.62 9.61
CA ILE A 408 -15.45 3.01 10.07
C ILE A 408 -14.19 3.77 9.64
N ALA A 409 -13.04 3.13 9.81
CA ALA A 409 -11.76 3.74 9.45
C ALA A 409 -11.63 4.00 7.94
N MET A 410 -12.09 3.07 7.09
CA MET A 410 -12.08 3.24 5.63
C MET A 410 -13.12 4.27 5.18
N GLU A 411 -14.36 4.20 5.71
CA GLU A 411 -15.46 5.12 5.39
C GLU A 411 -15.02 6.57 5.56
N TYR A 412 -14.36 6.88 6.66
CA TYR A 412 -13.88 8.23 6.98
C TYR A 412 -12.89 8.78 5.94
N HIS A 413 -12.21 7.92 5.19
CA HIS A 413 -11.21 8.29 4.19
C HIS A 413 -11.74 8.30 2.75
N LEU A 414 -13.02 7.97 2.50
CA LEU A 414 -13.60 7.97 1.16
C LEU A 414 -13.47 9.34 0.51
N GLY A 415 -13.07 9.35 -0.77
CA GLY A 415 -12.89 10.57 -1.56
C GLY A 415 -11.54 11.27 -1.37
N LEU A 416 -10.64 10.76 -0.52
CA LEU A 416 -9.34 11.39 -0.26
C LEU A 416 -8.43 11.31 -1.51
N THR A 417 -8.08 12.48 -2.06
CA THR A 417 -7.24 12.63 -3.25
C THR A 417 -5.76 12.35 -2.96
N CYS A 418 -4.96 12.04 -3.98
CA CYS A 418 -3.49 11.94 -3.92
C CYS A 418 -2.88 13.07 -4.76
N ASP A 419 -2.51 14.16 -4.10
CA ASP A 419 -2.06 15.41 -4.70
C ASP A 419 -0.80 15.97 -3.99
N PRO A 420 0.32 15.21 -3.99
CA PRO A 420 1.52 15.58 -3.25
C PRO A 420 2.16 16.85 -3.85
N VAL A 421 2.51 17.80 -2.98
CA VAL A 421 3.17 19.06 -3.36
C VAL A 421 4.55 18.77 -3.92
N GLY A 422 4.83 19.28 -5.10
CA GLY A 422 6.10 19.06 -5.80
C GLY A 422 6.34 17.60 -6.19
N GLY A 423 5.32 16.73 -6.17
CA GLY A 423 5.47 15.31 -6.42
C GLY A 423 6.24 14.56 -5.32
N LEU A 424 6.33 15.12 -4.11
CA LEU A 424 7.11 14.58 -3.00
C LEU A 424 6.19 13.96 -1.92
N VAL A 425 6.55 12.78 -1.41
CA VAL A 425 5.83 12.11 -0.31
C VAL A 425 6.13 12.81 1.03
N GLN A 426 5.82 14.10 1.10
CA GLN A 426 6.05 14.97 2.25
C GLN A 426 4.77 15.68 2.67
N VAL A 427 4.27 16.59 1.84
CA VAL A 427 3.04 17.36 2.08
C VAL A 427 1.99 16.97 1.04
N PRO A 428 0.82 16.47 1.49
CA PRO A 428 0.31 16.35 2.86
C PRO A 428 0.58 14.99 3.53
N CYS A 429 1.39 14.12 2.96
CA CYS A 429 1.48 12.69 3.36
C CYS A 429 1.86 12.51 4.84
N ILE A 430 2.81 13.31 5.35
CA ILE A 430 3.30 13.20 6.74
C ILE A 430 2.14 13.49 7.72
N GLU A 431 1.41 14.60 7.51
CA GLU A 431 0.27 14.96 8.35
C GLU A 431 -0.90 13.97 8.22
N ARG A 432 -1.17 13.49 7.00
CA ARG A 432 -2.24 12.50 6.76
C ARG A 432 -1.99 11.22 7.55
N ASN A 433 -0.75 10.75 7.63
CA ASN A 433 -0.43 9.56 8.43
C ASN A 433 -0.63 9.81 9.92
N ALA A 434 -0.21 10.96 10.45
CA ALA A 434 -0.42 11.32 11.84
C ALA A 434 -1.91 11.34 12.20
N ILE A 435 -2.74 12.03 11.40
CA ILE A 435 -4.17 12.12 11.64
C ILE A 435 -4.87 10.77 11.44
N ALA A 436 -4.51 10.00 10.40
CA ALA A 436 -5.11 8.70 10.15
C ALA A 436 -4.78 7.67 11.25
N SER A 437 -3.60 7.77 11.90
CA SER A 437 -3.30 6.91 13.05
C SER A 437 -4.22 7.20 14.25
N SER A 438 -4.56 8.47 14.49
CA SER A 438 -5.57 8.85 15.50
C SER A 438 -6.98 8.37 15.11
N THR A 439 -7.34 8.49 13.83
CA THR A 439 -8.60 7.95 13.30
C THR A 439 -8.68 6.44 13.52
N ALA A 440 -7.58 5.70 13.29
CA ALA A 440 -7.52 4.25 13.51
C ALA A 440 -7.79 3.87 14.97
N VAL A 441 -7.18 4.56 15.92
CA VAL A 441 -7.43 4.34 17.36
C VAL A 441 -8.88 4.68 17.71
N SER A 442 -9.39 5.82 17.23
CA SER A 442 -10.76 6.26 17.49
C SER A 442 -11.79 5.26 16.94
N ALA A 443 -11.60 4.77 15.72
CA ALA A 443 -12.49 3.79 15.09
C ALA A 443 -12.45 2.43 15.83
N ALA A 444 -11.28 1.96 16.26
CA ALA A 444 -11.15 0.75 17.07
C ALA A 444 -11.92 0.86 18.40
N LEU A 445 -11.74 1.97 19.12
CA LEU A 445 -12.44 2.19 20.39
C LEU A 445 -13.94 2.37 20.20
N LEU A 446 -14.38 3.03 19.11
CA LEU A 446 -15.80 3.17 18.79
C LEU A 446 -16.44 1.81 18.52
N ALA A 447 -15.83 0.96 17.72
CA ALA A 447 -16.31 -0.38 17.41
C ALA A 447 -16.36 -1.29 18.66
N LEU A 448 -15.36 -1.19 19.56
CA LEU A 448 -15.31 -1.95 20.81
C LEU A 448 -16.45 -1.59 21.79
N ASN A 449 -16.97 -0.37 21.72
CA ASN A 449 -18.13 0.06 22.52
C ASN A 449 -19.49 -0.43 21.94
N GLY A 450 -19.49 -0.93 20.70
CA GLY A 450 -20.67 -1.54 20.05
C GLY A 450 -20.73 -3.04 20.26
N ASP A 451 -21.76 -3.66 19.70
CA ASP A 451 -21.93 -5.12 19.69
C ASP A 451 -21.46 -5.79 18.38
N GLY A 452 -20.86 -5.00 17.46
CA GLY A 452 -20.44 -5.42 16.14
C GLY A 452 -21.54 -5.44 15.09
N THR A 453 -22.77 -5.00 15.41
CA THR A 453 -23.83 -4.81 14.40
C THR A 453 -23.74 -3.42 13.78
N HIS A 454 -23.76 -3.36 12.44
CA HIS A 454 -23.70 -2.10 11.69
C HIS A 454 -24.38 -2.27 10.32
N ILE A 455 -24.76 -1.16 9.70
CA ILE A 455 -25.53 -1.15 8.44
C ILE A 455 -24.60 -1.29 7.23
N VAL A 456 -23.48 -0.60 7.23
CA VAL A 456 -22.53 -0.57 6.13
C VAL A 456 -21.45 -1.62 6.36
N SER A 457 -21.39 -2.66 5.54
CA SER A 457 -20.33 -3.67 5.65
C SER A 457 -18.99 -3.18 5.11
N PHE A 458 -17.89 -3.78 5.54
CA PHE A 458 -16.57 -3.47 5.00
C PHE A 458 -16.48 -3.76 3.50
N ASP A 459 -17.16 -4.79 3.00
CA ASP A 459 -17.26 -5.06 1.56
C ASP A 459 -17.93 -3.90 0.80
N THR A 460 -18.96 -3.29 1.39
CA THR A 460 -19.65 -2.12 0.81
C THR A 460 -18.73 -0.91 0.72
N VAL A 461 -17.95 -0.64 1.76
CA VAL A 461 -16.99 0.49 1.77
C VAL A 461 -15.88 0.26 0.76
N ILE A 462 -15.34 -0.96 0.64
CA ILE A 462 -14.34 -1.32 -0.37
C ILE A 462 -14.88 -1.07 -1.78
N GLU A 463 -16.10 -1.51 -2.06
CA GLU A 463 -16.73 -1.26 -3.37
C GLU A 463 -16.98 0.23 -3.61
N THR A 464 -17.42 0.98 -2.60
CA THR A 464 -17.58 2.43 -2.68
C THR A 464 -16.25 3.13 -2.98
N MET A 465 -15.17 2.71 -2.32
CA MET A 465 -13.82 3.22 -2.58
C MET A 465 -13.38 2.92 -4.01
N ARG A 466 -13.67 1.72 -4.52
CA ARG A 466 -13.38 1.33 -5.91
C ARG A 466 -14.11 2.22 -6.91
N GLN A 467 -15.40 2.52 -6.67
CA GLN A 467 -16.22 3.39 -7.52
C GLN A 467 -15.73 4.84 -7.46
N THR A 468 -15.61 5.42 -6.27
CA THR A 468 -15.10 6.79 -6.10
C THR A 468 -13.69 6.96 -6.66
N GLY A 469 -12.85 5.91 -6.56
CA GLY A 469 -11.54 5.88 -7.20
C GLY A 469 -11.64 5.95 -8.73
N ARG A 470 -12.58 5.26 -9.36
CA ARG A 470 -12.82 5.36 -10.82
C ARG A 470 -13.32 6.74 -11.24
N ASP A 471 -14.24 7.31 -10.48
CA ASP A 471 -14.85 8.61 -10.76
C ASP A 471 -13.90 9.76 -10.48
N MET A 472 -12.90 9.58 -9.64
CA MET A 472 -11.88 10.58 -9.33
C MET A 472 -11.11 10.97 -10.60
N MET A 473 -11.06 12.27 -10.89
CA MET A 473 -10.31 12.79 -12.03
C MET A 473 -8.82 12.50 -11.89
N THR A 474 -8.16 12.21 -12.99
CA THR A 474 -6.74 11.86 -13.06
C THR A 474 -5.81 12.85 -12.34
N LYS A 475 -6.09 14.16 -12.45
CA LYS A 475 -5.30 15.22 -11.80
C LYS A 475 -5.22 15.10 -10.28
N TYR A 476 -6.06 14.27 -9.66
CA TYR A 476 -6.10 13.97 -8.23
C TYR A 476 -5.52 12.60 -7.87
N LYS A 477 -4.84 11.94 -8.82
CA LYS A 477 -4.30 10.59 -8.69
C LYS A 477 -2.78 10.55 -8.90
N GLU A 478 -2.04 11.09 -7.93
CA GLU A 478 -0.56 11.05 -7.89
C GLU A 478 0.11 11.64 -9.16
N THR A 479 -0.48 12.71 -9.72
CA THR A 479 0.08 13.41 -10.88
C THR A 479 0.65 14.77 -10.55
N SER A 480 0.33 15.32 -9.38
CA SER A 480 0.63 16.71 -8.97
C SER A 480 0.08 17.76 -9.93
N GLU A 481 -0.94 17.44 -10.72
CA GLU A 481 -1.61 18.34 -11.67
C GLU A 481 -2.89 18.99 -11.11
N GLY A 482 -3.21 18.74 -9.84
CA GLY A 482 -4.42 19.25 -9.17
C GLY A 482 -4.29 19.36 -7.66
N GLY A 483 -5.37 19.73 -7.00
CA GLY A 483 -5.46 19.77 -5.54
C GLY A 483 -4.43 20.67 -4.86
N LEU A 484 -3.82 20.21 -3.79
CA LEU A 484 -2.81 20.95 -3.04
C LEU A 484 -1.57 21.26 -3.88
N ALA A 485 -1.18 20.35 -4.78
CA ALA A 485 0.02 20.48 -5.59
C ALA A 485 0.02 21.76 -6.44
N VAL A 486 -1.12 22.22 -6.94
CA VAL A 486 -1.23 23.42 -7.80
C VAL A 486 -1.65 24.68 -7.03
N ASN A 487 -2.11 24.52 -5.78
CA ASN A 487 -2.58 25.64 -4.93
C ASN A 487 -1.52 26.10 -3.93
N VAL A 488 -0.44 25.34 -3.76
CA VAL A 488 0.73 25.71 -2.96
C VAL A 488 1.80 26.28 -3.91
N THR A 489 2.11 27.57 -3.77
CA THR A 489 3.21 28.18 -4.52
C THR A 489 4.52 27.78 -3.87
N VAL A 490 5.27 26.93 -4.53
CA VAL A 490 6.67 26.60 -4.16
C VAL A 490 7.56 27.63 -4.84
N CYS A 491 8.08 28.59 -4.08
CA CYS A 491 9.03 29.60 -4.55
C CYS A 491 10.46 29.10 -4.45
#